data_241642f418493f4d9e89550cd9edd028
#
_entry.id   241642f418493f4d9e89550cd9edd028
#
_cell.length_a   1.000
_cell.length_b   1.000
_cell.length_c   1.000
_cell.angle_alpha   90.00
_cell.angle_beta   90.00
_cell.angle_gamma   90.00
#
_symmetry.space_group_name_H-M   'P 1'
#
loop_
_entity.id
_entity.type
_entity.pdbx_description
1 polymer ?
#
loop_
_entity_poly.entity_id
_entity_poly.type
_entity_poly.pdbx_seq_one_letter_code
_entity_poly.pdbx_strand_id
1 'polypeptide(L)'
;MNYLVISPYYPQNFQQFTVELANKGITVLGIGQEPYEQLDQPLKDALTEYFRVDNLENLDEVKRAVAFLFYKHGPIDRIESHNEYWLELDAALREQFNVFGAKPEDLKKTKFKSEMKKLFQKAGVPVVPGAVIKTDEDVDKAVKEIGLPMIAKPDNGVGAAATFKLETEDDINHFKAEWDHETVYFFEKFVTS
;
A
#
# COMPACT_ATOMS: atom_id res chain seq x y z
N MET A 1 4.80 -9.06 24.04
CA MET A 1 5.01 -8.45 22.71
C MET A 1 3.86 -7.51 22.45
N ASN A 2 4.15 -6.25 22.15
CA ASN A 2 3.16 -5.23 21.82
C ASN A 2 3.03 -5.13 20.29
N TYR A 3 1.87 -5.46 19.78
CA TYR A 3 1.54 -5.43 18.36
C TYR A 3 0.54 -4.29 18.11
N LEU A 4 0.90 -3.32 17.30
CA LEU A 4 0.04 -2.21 16.94
C LEU A 4 -0.61 -2.46 15.58
N VAL A 5 -1.95 -2.45 15.56
CA VAL A 5 -2.75 -2.56 14.33
C VAL A 5 -3.28 -1.17 13.95
N ILE A 6 -2.96 -0.73 12.75
CA ILE A 6 -3.51 0.49 12.14
C ILE A 6 -4.77 0.12 11.38
N SER A 7 -5.86 0.87 11.59
CA SER A 7 -7.18 0.61 11.00
C SER A 7 -7.71 -0.81 11.27
N PRO A 8 -7.82 -1.23 12.55
CA PRO A 8 -8.22 -2.61 12.87
C PRO A 8 -9.65 -2.95 12.46
N TYR A 9 -10.50 -1.95 12.20
CA TYR A 9 -11.89 -2.12 11.81
C TYR A 9 -12.05 -2.49 10.32
N TYR A 10 -11.22 -1.94 9.45
CA TYR A 10 -11.35 -2.11 8.00
C TYR A 10 -10.03 -2.55 7.35
N PRO A 11 -10.04 -3.51 6.43
CA PRO A 11 -11.19 -4.28 5.91
C PRO A 11 -11.74 -5.29 6.93
N GLN A 12 -13.07 -5.47 6.97
CA GLN A 12 -13.73 -6.31 7.98
C GLN A 12 -13.23 -7.77 8.00
N ASN A 13 -12.92 -8.33 6.82
CA ASN A 13 -12.39 -9.70 6.73
C ASN A 13 -10.98 -9.84 7.32
N PHE A 14 -10.27 -8.73 7.61
CA PHE A 14 -8.94 -8.74 8.22
C PHE A 14 -8.96 -8.58 9.74
N GLN A 15 -10.12 -8.28 10.34
CA GLN A 15 -10.27 -8.22 11.79
C GLN A 15 -9.83 -9.51 12.49
N GLN A 16 -9.99 -10.67 11.81
CA GLN A 16 -9.58 -11.96 12.33
C GLN A 16 -8.07 -12.03 12.64
N PHE A 17 -7.22 -11.28 11.94
CA PHE A 17 -5.80 -11.21 12.30
C PHE A 17 -5.61 -10.63 13.71
N THR A 18 -6.34 -9.56 14.04
CA THR A 18 -6.32 -8.93 15.36
C THR A 18 -6.80 -9.91 16.45
N VAL A 19 -7.91 -10.60 16.20
CA VAL A 19 -8.48 -11.61 17.10
C VAL A 19 -7.50 -12.75 17.35
N GLU A 20 -6.90 -13.29 16.29
CA GLU A 20 -5.95 -14.41 16.41
C GLU A 20 -4.63 -14.02 17.08
N LEU A 21 -4.17 -12.78 16.93
CA LEU A 21 -3.03 -12.28 17.67
C LEU A 21 -3.31 -12.25 19.18
N ALA A 22 -4.49 -11.76 19.59
CA ALA A 22 -4.91 -11.76 20.98
C ALA A 22 -5.08 -13.19 21.55
N ASN A 23 -5.67 -14.11 20.78
CA ASN A 23 -5.81 -15.52 21.15
C ASN A 23 -4.45 -16.21 21.40
N LYS A 24 -3.39 -15.71 20.77
CA LYS A 24 -2.00 -16.17 20.98
C LYS A 24 -1.29 -15.48 22.16
N GLY A 25 -2.02 -14.69 22.95
CA GLY A 25 -1.47 -13.98 24.13
C GLY A 25 -0.61 -12.78 23.78
N ILE A 26 -0.77 -12.20 22.58
CA ILE A 26 -0.10 -10.99 22.17
C ILE A 26 -0.90 -9.78 22.69
N THR A 27 -0.23 -8.78 23.24
CA THR A 27 -0.86 -7.48 23.57
C THR A 27 -1.14 -6.74 22.29
N VAL A 28 -2.40 -6.64 21.90
CA VAL A 28 -2.81 -5.97 20.66
C VAL A 28 -3.33 -4.58 20.98
N LEU A 29 -2.71 -3.57 20.35
CA LEU A 29 -3.07 -2.17 20.44
C LEU A 29 -3.66 -1.73 19.09
N GLY A 30 -4.68 -0.90 19.10
CA GLY A 30 -5.32 -0.42 17.87
C GLY A 30 -5.30 1.10 17.75
N ILE A 31 -5.06 1.60 16.53
CA ILE A 31 -5.32 3.00 16.15
C ILE A 31 -6.25 3.00 14.94
N GLY A 32 -7.37 3.72 15.04
CA GLY A 32 -8.35 3.83 13.95
C GLY A 32 -9.17 5.12 14.03
N GLN A 33 -10.02 5.35 13.05
CA GLN A 33 -10.87 6.53 12.94
C GLN A 33 -12.28 6.29 13.51
N GLU A 34 -12.70 5.04 13.51
CA GLU A 34 -14.04 4.66 13.91
C GLU A 34 -14.24 4.88 15.42
N PRO A 35 -15.43 5.36 15.84
CA PRO A 35 -15.79 5.36 17.25
C PRO A 35 -15.70 3.96 17.86
N TYR A 36 -15.18 3.84 19.06
CA TYR A 36 -15.03 2.54 19.74
C TYR A 36 -16.33 1.74 19.79
N GLU A 37 -17.45 2.41 19.93
CA GLU A 37 -18.79 1.82 20.00
C GLU A 37 -19.17 1.08 18.71
N GLN A 38 -18.62 1.49 17.57
CA GLN A 38 -18.89 0.89 16.26
C GLN A 38 -18.06 -0.36 15.98
N LEU A 39 -17.01 -0.60 16.77
CA LEU A 39 -16.20 -1.82 16.61
C LEU A 39 -17.04 -3.05 16.95
N ASP A 40 -16.83 -4.13 16.20
CA ASP A 40 -17.46 -5.42 16.49
C ASP A 40 -16.96 -5.98 17.82
N GLN A 41 -17.82 -6.72 18.53
CA GLN A 41 -17.49 -7.24 19.87
C GLN A 41 -16.21 -8.10 19.88
N PRO A 42 -15.98 -9.02 18.92
CA PRO A 42 -14.74 -9.79 18.91
C PRO A 42 -13.48 -8.93 18.77
N LEU A 43 -13.59 -7.82 18.04
CA LEU A 43 -12.47 -6.86 17.89
C LEU A 43 -12.24 -6.08 19.19
N LYS A 44 -13.31 -5.64 19.86
CA LYS A 44 -13.22 -5.00 21.18
C LYS A 44 -12.55 -5.90 22.21
N ASP A 45 -12.93 -7.17 22.23
CA ASP A 45 -12.41 -8.15 23.18
C ASP A 45 -10.91 -8.49 22.91
N ALA A 46 -10.49 -8.38 21.64
CA ALA A 46 -9.12 -8.65 21.23
C ALA A 46 -8.16 -7.47 21.49
N LEU A 47 -8.66 -6.24 21.47
CA LEU A 47 -7.84 -5.05 21.64
C LEU A 47 -7.59 -4.76 23.13
N THR A 48 -6.33 -4.77 23.54
CA THR A 48 -5.92 -4.33 24.89
C THR A 48 -6.21 -2.85 25.09
N GLU A 49 -6.01 -2.06 24.05
CA GLU A 49 -6.37 -0.64 24.00
C GLU A 49 -6.64 -0.20 22.56
N TYR A 50 -7.59 0.70 22.41
CA TYR A 50 -7.91 1.34 21.14
C TYR A 50 -7.80 2.86 21.28
N PHE A 51 -6.99 3.47 20.42
CA PHE A 51 -6.83 4.91 20.35
C PHE A 51 -7.52 5.43 19.07
N ARG A 52 -8.54 6.26 19.23
CA ARG A 52 -9.21 6.90 18.11
C ARG A 52 -8.44 8.14 17.68
N VAL A 53 -8.21 8.28 16.39
CA VAL A 53 -7.73 9.50 15.72
C VAL A 53 -8.83 10.05 14.81
N ASP A 54 -8.79 11.33 14.51
CA ASP A 54 -9.77 11.94 13.61
C ASP A 54 -9.45 11.64 12.15
N ASN A 55 -8.16 11.55 11.80
CA ASN A 55 -7.72 11.24 10.44
C ASN A 55 -6.42 10.41 10.42
N LEU A 56 -6.49 9.17 9.94
CA LEU A 56 -5.31 8.31 9.76
C LEU A 56 -4.33 8.80 8.68
N GLU A 57 -4.76 9.67 7.77
CA GLU A 57 -3.87 10.30 6.80
C GLU A 57 -3.04 11.43 7.43
N ASN A 58 -3.44 11.92 8.60
CA ASN A 58 -2.66 12.87 9.37
C ASN A 58 -1.55 12.17 10.15
N LEU A 59 -0.39 12.02 9.51
CA LEU A 59 0.76 11.33 10.09
C LEU A 59 1.15 11.85 11.48
N ASP A 60 1.05 13.16 11.73
CA ASP A 60 1.45 13.74 13.02
C ASP A 60 0.44 13.41 14.13
N GLU A 61 -0.84 13.28 13.80
CA GLU A 61 -1.85 12.81 14.74
C GLU A 61 -1.62 11.34 15.10
N VAL A 62 -1.37 10.49 14.10
CA VAL A 62 -1.08 9.07 14.33
C VAL A 62 0.21 8.89 15.12
N LYS A 63 1.26 9.65 14.84
CA LYS A 63 2.51 9.63 15.65
C LYS A 63 2.26 9.93 17.12
N ARG A 64 1.40 10.92 17.44
CA ARG A 64 1.03 11.23 18.83
C ARG A 64 0.30 10.07 19.49
N ALA A 65 -0.60 9.41 18.77
CA ALA A 65 -1.30 8.22 19.25
C ALA A 65 -0.33 7.06 19.52
N VAL A 66 0.60 6.79 18.60
CA VAL A 66 1.65 5.78 18.79
C VAL A 66 2.54 6.11 20.00
N ALA A 67 2.96 7.38 20.15
CA ALA A 67 3.77 7.82 21.29
C ALA A 67 3.04 7.63 22.64
N PHE A 68 1.74 7.90 22.68
CA PHE A 68 0.90 7.67 23.86
C PHE A 68 0.83 6.17 24.21
N LEU A 69 0.56 5.31 23.23
CA LEU A 69 0.50 3.86 23.43
C LEU A 69 1.88 3.30 23.85
N PHE A 70 2.95 3.81 23.25
CA PHE A 70 4.32 3.47 23.63
C PHE A 70 4.63 3.83 25.09
N TYR A 71 4.23 5.05 25.50
CA TYR A 71 4.41 5.49 26.89
C TYR A 71 3.66 4.60 27.88
N LYS A 72 2.44 4.22 27.54
CA LYS A 72 1.54 3.47 28.43
C LYS A 72 1.86 1.97 28.49
N HIS A 73 2.21 1.35 27.37
CA HIS A 73 2.40 -0.09 27.25
C HIS A 73 3.85 -0.54 27.04
N GLY A 74 4.77 0.43 26.88
CA GLY A 74 6.16 0.15 26.57
C GLY A 74 6.43 0.03 25.08
N PRO A 75 7.63 -0.46 24.69
CA PRO A 75 8.04 -0.54 23.29
C PRO A 75 7.05 -1.29 22.40
N ILE A 76 6.83 -0.78 21.21
CA ILE A 76 6.03 -1.44 20.17
C ILE A 76 6.95 -2.36 19.36
N ASP A 77 6.60 -3.64 19.30
CA ASP A 77 7.42 -4.65 18.61
C ASP A 77 7.07 -4.77 17.12
N ARG A 78 5.80 -4.54 16.77
CA ARG A 78 5.27 -4.61 15.40
C ARG A 78 4.23 -3.52 15.16
N ILE A 79 4.19 -3.01 13.93
CA ILE A 79 3.17 -2.08 13.42
C ILE A 79 2.71 -2.62 12.08
N GLU A 80 1.43 -2.94 11.93
CA GLU A 80 0.84 -3.47 10.70
C GLU A 80 -0.60 -2.97 10.52
N SER A 81 -0.98 -2.67 9.30
CA SER A 81 -2.37 -2.37 8.93
C SER A 81 -3.08 -3.56 8.29
N HIS A 82 -2.33 -4.55 7.80
CA HIS A 82 -2.82 -5.64 6.95
C HIS A 82 -3.52 -5.14 5.67
N ASN A 83 -3.29 -3.89 5.28
CA ASN A 83 -3.97 -3.22 4.18
C ASN A 83 -2.95 -2.47 3.31
N GLU A 84 -2.98 -2.73 2.00
CA GLU A 84 -2.06 -2.11 1.04
C GLU A 84 -2.14 -0.57 1.05
N TYR A 85 -3.32 0.00 1.32
CA TYR A 85 -3.53 1.45 1.40
C TYR A 85 -2.65 2.12 2.47
N TRP A 86 -2.46 1.47 3.62
CA TRP A 86 -1.73 2.02 4.77
C TRP A 86 -0.25 1.63 4.83
N LEU A 87 0.31 0.93 3.84
CA LEU A 87 1.71 0.49 3.86
C LEU A 87 2.72 1.63 4.05
N GLU A 88 2.45 2.80 3.47
CA GLU A 88 3.33 3.97 3.63
C GLU A 88 3.26 4.54 5.05
N LEU A 89 2.07 4.57 5.64
CA LEU A 89 1.88 4.96 7.04
C LEU A 89 2.60 3.97 7.96
N ASP A 90 2.39 2.67 7.77
CA ASP A 90 3.06 1.62 8.56
C ASP A 90 4.59 1.78 8.50
N ALA A 91 5.14 1.98 7.30
CA ALA A 91 6.57 2.13 7.11
C ALA A 91 7.13 3.41 7.76
N ALA A 92 6.42 4.54 7.64
CA ALA A 92 6.79 5.80 8.26
C ALA A 92 6.78 5.70 9.80
N LEU A 93 5.78 5.03 10.37
CA LEU A 93 5.70 4.79 11.81
C LEU A 93 6.80 3.84 12.29
N ARG A 94 7.08 2.76 11.55
CA ARG A 94 8.19 1.84 11.86
C ARG A 94 9.55 2.54 11.82
N GLU A 95 9.74 3.47 10.90
CA GLU A 95 10.97 4.28 10.85
C GLU A 95 11.06 5.22 12.05
N GLN A 96 10.00 5.98 12.31
CA GLN A 96 9.95 6.98 13.39
C GLN A 96 10.17 6.36 14.78
N PHE A 97 9.60 5.19 15.03
CA PHE A 97 9.63 4.52 16.34
C PHE A 97 10.64 3.37 16.41
N ASN A 98 11.48 3.23 15.39
CA ASN A 98 12.49 2.17 15.28
C ASN A 98 11.92 0.75 15.46
N VAL A 99 10.71 0.52 14.93
CA VAL A 99 10.04 -0.78 14.95
C VAL A 99 10.54 -1.64 13.78
N PHE A 100 10.69 -2.93 13.99
CA PHE A 100 11.10 -3.87 12.95
C PHE A 100 10.04 -3.98 11.85
N GLY A 101 10.49 -4.07 10.60
CA GLY A 101 9.67 -4.22 9.40
C GLY A 101 10.14 -3.30 8.26
N ALA A 102 9.46 -3.40 7.12
CA ALA A 102 9.77 -2.59 5.95
C ALA A 102 9.67 -1.09 6.26
N LYS A 103 10.69 -0.35 5.86
CA LYS A 103 10.81 1.11 5.99
C LYS A 103 10.39 1.78 4.67
N PRO A 104 10.25 3.13 4.61
CA PRO A 104 9.86 3.82 3.38
C PRO A 104 10.76 3.48 2.17
N GLU A 105 12.07 3.35 2.38
CA GLU A 105 12.99 2.97 1.30
C GLU A 105 12.79 1.53 0.77
N ASP A 106 12.31 0.62 1.62
CA ASP A 106 12.00 -0.75 1.21
C ASP A 106 10.71 -0.80 0.39
N LEU A 107 9.72 0.04 0.74
CA LEU A 107 8.45 0.10 0.02
C LEU A 107 8.60 0.56 -1.43
N LYS A 108 9.54 1.47 -1.72
CA LYS A 108 9.81 1.90 -3.11
C LYS A 108 10.07 0.70 -4.02
N LYS A 109 10.78 -0.31 -3.52
CA LYS A 109 11.16 -1.50 -4.26
C LYS A 109 10.01 -2.49 -4.50
N THR A 110 8.96 -2.45 -3.70
CA THR A 110 7.86 -3.42 -3.75
C THR A 110 6.53 -2.80 -4.18
N LYS A 111 6.34 -1.50 -4.00
CA LYS A 111 5.11 -0.79 -4.32
C LYS A 111 5.10 -0.24 -5.74
N PHE A 112 6.23 0.29 -6.24
CA PHE A 112 6.34 0.78 -7.60
C PHE A 112 6.60 -0.38 -8.57
N LYS A 113 5.71 -0.55 -9.55
CA LYS A 113 5.79 -1.63 -10.55
C LYS A 113 7.08 -1.57 -11.35
N SER A 114 7.53 -0.37 -11.67
CA SER A 114 8.79 -0.12 -12.36
C SER A 114 10.00 -0.58 -11.54
N GLU A 115 10.04 -0.26 -10.24
CA GLU A 115 11.15 -0.65 -9.36
C GLU A 115 11.14 -2.14 -9.03
N MET A 116 9.96 -2.71 -8.77
CA MET A 116 9.79 -4.14 -8.58
C MET A 116 10.28 -4.93 -9.81
N LYS A 117 9.98 -4.46 -11.02
CA LYS A 117 10.43 -5.08 -12.26
C LYS A 117 11.95 -5.07 -12.42
N LYS A 118 12.61 -3.96 -12.05
CA LYS A 118 14.08 -3.88 -12.01
C LYS A 118 14.68 -4.90 -11.05
N LEU A 119 14.05 -5.12 -9.90
CA LEU A 119 14.50 -6.14 -8.94
C LEU A 119 14.36 -7.55 -9.50
N PHE A 120 13.23 -7.86 -10.16
CA PHE A 120 13.03 -9.15 -10.81
C PHE A 120 14.08 -9.40 -11.89
N GLN A 121 14.36 -8.41 -12.75
CA GLN A 121 15.42 -8.49 -13.75
C GLN A 121 16.79 -8.75 -13.13
N LYS A 122 17.11 -7.99 -12.06
CA LYS A 122 18.37 -8.18 -11.31
C LYS A 122 18.49 -9.57 -10.67
N ALA A 123 17.37 -10.16 -10.27
CA ALA A 123 17.30 -11.51 -9.73
C ALA A 123 17.29 -12.62 -10.82
N GLY A 124 17.35 -12.25 -12.09
CA GLY A 124 17.30 -13.20 -13.21
C GLY A 124 15.90 -13.75 -13.51
N VAL A 125 14.84 -13.14 -12.93
CA VAL A 125 13.45 -13.51 -13.22
C VAL A 125 13.05 -12.89 -14.56
N PRO A 126 12.53 -13.68 -15.52
CA PRO A 126 12.02 -13.15 -16.78
C PRO A 126 10.85 -12.19 -16.55
N VAL A 127 10.90 -11.02 -17.18
CA VAL A 127 9.83 -10.03 -17.15
C VAL A 127 9.54 -9.54 -18.57
N VAL A 128 8.28 -9.21 -18.82
CA VAL A 128 7.90 -8.61 -20.11
C VAL A 128 8.48 -7.20 -20.26
N PRO A 129 8.73 -6.70 -21.47
CA PRO A 129 9.15 -5.33 -21.71
C PRO A 129 8.16 -4.33 -21.07
N GLY A 130 8.68 -3.24 -20.52
CA GLY A 130 7.85 -2.19 -19.94
C GLY A 130 8.60 -0.86 -19.82
N ALA A 131 7.86 0.22 -19.74
CA ALA A 131 8.36 1.59 -19.68
C ALA A 131 7.59 2.43 -18.67
N VAL A 132 8.28 3.35 -18.00
CA VAL A 132 7.66 4.40 -17.16
C VAL A 132 7.21 5.54 -18.06
N ILE A 133 5.98 6.00 -17.86
CA ILE A 133 5.32 7.04 -18.66
C ILE A 133 5.06 8.25 -17.77
N LYS A 134 5.62 9.40 -18.18
CA LYS A 134 5.46 10.69 -17.52
C LYS A 134 5.04 11.79 -18.50
N THR A 135 5.22 11.56 -19.79
CA THR A 135 4.90 12.53 -20.86
C THR A 135 4.28 11.80 -22.05
N ASP A 136 3.65 12.54 -22.95
CA ASP A 136 3.13 11.99 -24.22
C ASP A 136 4.23 11.40 -25.10
N GLU A 137 5.44 11.99 -25.06
CA GLU A 137 6.60 11.46 -25.78
C GLU A 137 7.01 10.08 -25.24
N ASP A 138 6.87 9.84 -23.93
CA ASP A 138 7.10 8.51 -23.34
C ASP A 138 6.08 7.48 -23.86
N VAL A 139 4.81 7.90 -24.02
CA VAL A 139 3.78 7.04 -24.62
C VAL A 139 4.17 6.64 -26.04
N ASP A 140 4.52 7.61 -26.90
CA ASP A 140 4.89 7.36 -28.29
C ASP A 140 6.14 6.47 -28.40
N LYS A 141 7.11 6.68 -27.51
CA LYS A 141 8.29 5.85 -27.41
C LYS A 141 7.94 4.41 -26.98
N ALA A 142 7.08 4.24 -25.97
CA ALA A 142 6.65 2.92 -25.50
C ALA A 142 5.90 2.16 -26.59
N VAL A 143 5.02 2.81 -27.35
CA VAL A 143 4.33 2.21 -28.50
C VAL A 143 5.33 1.69 -29.53
N LYS A 144 6.37 2.46 -29.82
CA LYS A 144 7.40 2.12 -30.80
C LYS A 144 8.31 0.97 -30.33
N GLU A 145 8.69 0.97 -29.04
CA GLU A 145 9.68 0.01 -28.49
C GLU A 145 9.05 -1.30 -28.01
N ILE A 146 7.86 -1.24 -27.38
CA ILE A 146 7.17 -2.40 -26.80
C ILE A 146 6.20 -3.00 -27.82
N GLY A 147 5.49 -2.15 -28.56
CA GLY A 147 4.44 -2.52 -29.52
C GLY A 147 3.15 -2.99 -28.86
N LEU A 148 2.03 -2.81 -29.57
CA LEU A 148 0.71 -3.24 -29.12
C LEU A 148 0.56 -4.78 -29.20
N PRO A 149 -0.33 -5.39 -28.40
CA PRO A 149 -1.08 -4.77 -27.31
C PRO A 149 -0.23 -4.54 -26.06
N MET A 150 -0.60 -3.51 -25.26
CA MET A 150 0.02 -3.17 -23.98
C MET A 150 -1.04 -3.02 -22.90
N ILE A 151 -0.57 -3.03 -21.64
CA ILE A 151 -1.37 -2.65 -20.48
C ILE A 151 -0.75 -1.41 -19.86
N ALA A 152 -1.56 -0.36 -19.67
CA ALA A 152 -1.19 0.85 -18.94
C ALA A 152 -1.81 0.81 -17.54
N LYS A 153 -1.00 1.01 -16.51
CA LYS A 153 -1.44 1.01 -15.12
C LYS A 153 -0.64 2.03 -14.30
N PRO A 154 -1.22 2.68 -13.30
CA PRO A 154 -0.46 3.56 -12.41
C PRO A 154 0.74 2.83 -11.83
N ASP A 155 1.92 3.44 -11.87
CA ASP A 155 3.16 2.84 -11.37
C ASP A 155 3.06 2.58 -9.85
N ASN A 156 2.47 3.55 -9.13
CA ASN A 156 2.13 3.44 -7.71
C ASN A 156 0.60 3.43 -7.55
N GLY A 157 -0.03 2.27 -7.69
CA GLY A 157 -1.48 2.13 -7.57
C GLY A 157 -1.89 0.78 -7.01
N VAL A 158 -3.00 0.78 -6.27
CA VAL A 158 -3.63 -0.42 -5.69
C VAL A 158 -4.82 -0.86 -6.51
N GLY A 159 -4.96 -2.16 -6.70
CA GLY A 159 -6.07 -2.73 -7.47
C GLY A 159 -5.95 -2.48 -8.98
N ALA A 160 -7.08 -2.64 -9.68
CA ALA A 160 -7.17 -2.45 -11.12
C ALA A 160 -7.71 -1.06 -11.51
N ALA A 161 -7.78 -0.11 -10.57
CA ALA A 161 -8.25 1.24 -10.84
C ALA A 161 -7.33 1.93 -11.84
N ALA A 162 -7.92 2.68 -12.77
CA ALA A 162 -7.23 3.40 -13.84
C ALA A 162 -6.26 2.54 -14.68
N THR A 163 -6.66 1.28 -14.97
CA THR A 163 -5.92 0.37 -15.84
C THR A 163 -6.53 0.38 -17.23
N PHE A 164 -5.71 0.58 -18.25
CA PHE A 164 -6.13 0.61 -19.66
C PHE A 164 -5.47 -0.53 -20.42
N LYS A 165 -6.24 -1.20 -21.26
CA LYS A 165 -5.72 -2.11 -22.29
C LYS A 165 -5.60 -1.32 -23.59
N LEU A 166 -4.42 -1.31 -24.16
CA LEU A 166 -4.07 -0.53 -25.34
C LEU A 166 -3.81 -1.51 -26.50
N GLU A 167 -4.76 -1.66 -27.39
CA GLU A 167 -4.69 -2.58 -28.53
C GLU A 167 -4.56 -1.84 -29.86
N THR A 168 -5.05 -0.60 -29.94
CA THR A 168 -5.12 0.21 -31.16
C THR A 168 -4.59 1.63 -30.91
N GLU A 169 -4.38 2.40 -31.98
CA GLU A 169 -4.07 3.83 -31.90
C GLU A 169 -5.20 4.62 -31.24
N ASP A 170 -6.46 4.21 -31.44
CA ASP A 170 -7.60 4.87 -30.79
C ASP A 170 -7.55 4.68 -29.26
N ASP A 171 -7.13 3.52 -28.77
CA ASP A 171 -6.94 3.29 -27.34
C ASP A 171 -5.83 4.19 -26.77
N ILE A 172 -4.75 4.40 -27.51
CA ILE A 172 -3.66 5.30 -27.13
C ILE A 172 -4.17 6.75 -27.05
N ASN A 173 -4.92 7.20 -28.04
CA ASN A 173 -5.50 8.55 -28.05
C ASN A 173 -6.50 8.74 -26.91
N HIS A 174 -7.31 7.73 -26.62
CA HIS A 174 -8.23 7.73 -25.49
C HIS A 174 -7.48 7.81 -24.16
N PHE A 175 -6.44 6.99 -23.98
CA PHE A 175 -5.59 7.04 -22.78
C PHE A 175 -5.00 8.46 -22.59
N LYS A 176 -4.40 9.05 -23.63
CA LYS A 176 -3.82 10.40 -23.55
C LYS A 176 -4.87 11.47 -23.20
N ALA A 177 -6.10 11.32 -23.66
CA ALA A 177 -7.18 12.25 -23.36
C ALA A 177 -7.72 12.12 -21.93
N GLU A 178 -7.70 10.93 -21.35
CA GLU A 178 -8.18 10.64 -19.99
C GLU A 178 -7.09 10.84 -18.92
N TRP A 179 -5.83 10.85 -19.33
CA TRP A 179 -4.70 10.95 -18.41
C TRP A 179 -4.58 12.36 -17.84
N ASP A 180 -4.48 12.45 -16.50
CA ASP A 180 -4.32 13.70 -15.76
C ASP A 180 -2.92 14.34 -15.88
N HIS A 181 -1.97 13.67 -16.52
CA HIS A 181 -0.54 14.03 -16.64
C HIS A 181 0.21 14.22 -15.32
N GLU A 182 -0.42 13.93 -14.17
CA GLU A 182 0.20 13.95 -12.84
C GLU A 182 0.53 12.52 -12.37
N THR A 183 -0.36 11.59 -12.67
CA THR A 183 -0.17 10.17 -12.35
C THR A 183 0.91 9.55 -13.24
N VAL A 184 1.98 9.04 -12.63
CA VAL A 184 3.01 8.27 -13.35
C VAL A 184 2.45 6.91 -13.70
N TYR A 185 2.45 6.55 -14.98
CA TYR A 185 2.02 5.24 -15.46
C TYR A 185 3.20 4.32 -15.73
N PHE A 186 2.92 3.03 -15.67
CA PHE A 186 3.81 1.98 -16.14
C PHE A 186 3.11 1.20 -17.25
N PHE A 187 3.70 1.25 -18.45
CA PHE A 187 3.25 0.45 -19.58
C PHE A 187 4.04 -0.83 -19.66
N GLU A 188 3.37 -1.92 -19.98
CA GLU A 188 4.04 -3.19 -20.21
C GLU A 188 3.37 -4.00 -21.33
N LYS A 189 4.14 -4.87 -21.97
CA LYS A 189 3.61 -5.79 -23.00
C LYS A 189 2.47 -6.61 -22.40
N PHE A 190 1.32 -6.61 -23.06
CA PHE A 190 0.22 -7.49 -22.69
C PHE A 190 0.53 -8.92 -23.13
N VAL A 191 0.41 -9.86 -22.21
CA VAL A 191 0.62 -11.28 -22.47
C VAL A 191 -0.74 -11.95 -22.57
N THR A 192 -1.02 -12.55 -23.72
CA THR A 192 -2.17 -13.44 -23.91
C THR A 192 -1.78 -14.84 -23.45
N SER A 193 -2.62 -15.41 -22.61
CA SER A 193 -2.53 -16.84 -22.22
C SER A 193 -2.97 -17.76 -23.34
#